data_2531584a8214328e81076f9aa033dd3c
#
_entry.id   2531584a8214328e81076f9aa033dd3c
#
_cell.length_a   1.000
_cell.length_b   1.000
_cell.length_c   1.000
_cell.angle_alpha   90.00
_cell.angle_beta   90.00
_cell.angle_gamma   90.00
#
_symmetry.space_group_name_H-M   'P 1'
#
loop_
_entity.id
_entity.type
_entity.pdbx_description
1 polymer ?
#
loop_
_entity_poly.entity_id
_entity_poly.type
_entity_poly.pdbx_seq_one_letter_code
_entity_poly.pdbx_strand_id
1 'polypeptide(L)'
;MFSTGKRLWLLAFAAFGFLLIPSACVYAQTAHREAHVVRTKFVKAADTVDPTTLNGKLIMGFQGWFNCPGDGTTVGWWHWFTGSDPTVDFLPNAADYPTDEQCVTTMLNAGGNPVNLFSDANPATVETQFAWMQQYGLDGVALQRFSVDLLDPATLQARNIVLTNVRQAAEDNGRVFFVIYDLSGLPNSKLDTVASDWKKLEREGITSSPAYLHHRGHPLLAVWGLGFAGRSLTPNDTLKLLKSLDKASAKYGGVTIMGGVPSYWRTGRLDASSDPKWQKVWPKLGVLSPWSVGRFADNTTADEYMSAVWIPDLAATHAMGVDYLPVVFPGYSFANTNRALGQPPSASNQIPRECGNFYWRQIYDAMGAGATMIYGAMFDEVNEGTSMFKMLPQASEVPLTGIPSGYTFVTLDADGCPLPSDWYLSLAGAATTAVHSGIQPSPNLPLPIP
;
A
#
# COMPACT_ATOMS: atom_id res chain seq x y z
N MET A 1 31.07 -21.25 43.51
CA MET A 1 32.48 -20.86 43.75
C MET A 1 32.75 -19.57 42.99
N PHE A 2 33.03 -18.53 43.81
CA PHE A 2 33.80 -17.30 43.53
C PHE A 2 33.50 -16.48 42.22
N SER A 3 33.39 -15.20 42.19
CA SER A 3 33.45 -14.04 43.15
C SER A 3 33.48 -12.77 42.30
N THR A 4 32.61 -11.88 42.61
CA THR A 4 32.69 -10.39 42.76
C THR A 4 33.80 -9.60 42.05
N GLY A 5 33.44 -8.45 41.50
CA GLY A 5 34.34 -7.36 41.15
C GLY A 5 33.62 -6.06 40.79
N LYS A 6 33.08 -5.35 41.80
CA LYS A 6 32.68 -3.93 41.70
C LYS A 6 33.94 -3.05 41.61
N ARG A 7 33.93 -2.02 40.75
CA ARG A 7 34.74 -0.80 40.99
C ARG A 7 33.90 0.44 40.73
N LEU A 8 33.65 1.14 41.84
CA LEU A 8 33.25 2.54 41.97
C LEU A 8 34.45 3.43 41.66
N TRP A 9 34.20 4.56 40.99
CA TRP A 9 35.00 5.78 41.21
C TRP A 9 34.09 6.99 41.27
N LEU A 10 34.34 7.77 42.36
CA LEU A 10 33.63 8.96 42.81
C LEU A 10 34.33 10.24 42.28
N LEU A 11 33.51 11.26 42.01
CA LEU A 11 33.62 12.70 42.29
C LEU A 11 34.85 13.51 41.84
N ALA A 12 34.59 14.60 41.13
CA ALA A 12 35.16 15.91 41.47
C ALA A 12 34.24 17.06 41.07
N PHE A 13 33.80 17.81 42.06
CA PHE A 13 33.14 19.12 41.97
C PHE A 13 34.16 20.21 41.64
N ALA A 14 33.80 21.17 40.78
CA ALA A 14 34.41 22.49 40.78
C ALA A 14 33.34 23.57 40.53
N ALA A 15 33.09 24.35 41.54
CA ALA A 15 32.27 25.56 41.50
C ALA A 15 33.15 26.77 41.19
N PHE A 16 32.66 27.67 40.34
CA PHE A 16 33.05 29.10 40.29
C PHE A 16 31.89 29.84 39.63
N GLY A 17 31.23 30.72 40.30
CA GLY A 17 31.57 32.09 40.58
C GLY A 17 30.60 33.02 39.88
N PHE A 18 29.64 33.61 40.63
CA PHE A 18 28.65 34.62 40.19
C PHE A 18 29.32 35.87 39.62
N LEU A 19 28.79 36.40 38.52
CA LEU A 19 28.84 37.82 38.17
C LEU A 19 27.49 38.27 37.63
N LEU A 20 26.83 39.12 38.40
CA LEU A 20 25.61 39.86 38.08
C LEU A 20 25.97 41.05 37.20
N ILE A 21 25.29 41.20 36.06
CA ILE A 21 25.20 42.48 35.32
C ILE A 21 23.71 42.71 34.98
N PRO A 22 23.18 43.94 35.11
CA PRO A 22 21.76 44.20 35.17
C PRO A 22 21.10 44.39 33.80
N SER A 23 19.81 44.14 33.81
CA SER A 23 18.76 44.29 32.83
C SER A 23 18.84 45.51 31.93
N ALA A 24 18.70 45.28 30.63
CA ALA A 24 18.06 46.21 29.71
C ALA A 24 16.92 45.46 29.00
N CYS A 25 15.69 45.85 29.34
CA CYS A 25 14.48 45.42 28.60
C CYS A 25 14.53 46.00 27.19
N VAL A 26 14.70 45.13 26.19
CA VAL A 26 14.42 45.47 24.80
C VAL A 26 13.19 44.70 24.40
N TYR A 27 12.09 45.38 24.15
CA TYR A 27 10.89 44.86 23.51
C TYR A 27 11.27 44.40 22.08
N ALA A 28 11.41 43.12 21.85
CA ALA A 28 11.46 42.58 20.53
C ALA A 28 10.02 42.30 20.03
N GLN A 29 9.56 43.14 19.13
CA GLN A 29 8.36 42.84 18.31
C GLN A 29 8.64 41.57 17.54
N THR A 30 7.93 40.49 17.85
CA THR A 30 7.86 39.27 17.07
C THR A 30 7.08 39.56 15.77
N ALA A 31 7.81 39.83 14.71
CA ALA A 31 7.23 39.77 13.36
C ALA A 31 6.87 38.30 13.07
N HIS A 32 5.58 38.01 13.04
CA HIS A 32 5.08 36.79 12.42
C HIS A 32 5.51 36.78 10.95
N ARG A 33 6.58 36.04 10.63
CA ARG A 33 6.85 35.62 9.27
C ARG A 33 5.84 34.53 8.95
N GLU A 34 4.81 34.85 8.19
CA GLU A 34 4.03 33.87 7.48
C GLU A 34 4.99 33.08 6.59
N ALA A 35 5.15 31.80 6.90
CA ALA A 35 5.85 30.87 6.04
C ALA A 35 5.02 30.75 4.75
N HIS A 36 5.43 31.45 3.71
CA HIS A 36 4.95 31.18 2.35
C HIS A 36 5.34 29.75 2.00
N VAL A 37 4.40 28.82 2.17
CA VAL A 37 4.49 27.49 1.57
C VAL A 37 4.59 27.72 0.06
N VAL A 38 5.78 27.50 -0.49
CA VAL A 38 5.99 27.43 -1.93
C VAL A 38 5.23 26.21 -2.42
N ARG A 39 3.96 26.41 -2.82
CA ARG A 39 3.22 25.41 -3.58
C ARG A 39 3.95 25.27 -4.91
N THR A 40 4.80 24.24 -5.02
CA THR A 40 5.28 23.77 -6.30
C THR A 40 4.05 23.52 -7.17
N LYS A 41 3.91 24.27 -8.26
CA LYS A 41 2.87 24.00 -9.28
C LYS A 41 3.19 22.63 -9.84
N PHE A 42 2.51 21.59 -9.33
CA PHE A 42 2.48 20.32 -10.02
C PHE A 42 1.96 20.57 -11.44
N VAL A 43 2.64 19.98 -12.41
CA VAL A 43 2.16 19.94 -13.80
C VAL A 43 0.77 19.33 -13.73
N LYS A 44 -0.23 20.03 -14.24
CA LYS A 44 -1.61 19.53 -14.32
C LYS A 44 -1.54 18.17 -14.98
N ALA A 45 -1.78 17.09 -14.21
CA ALA A 45 -1.82 15.76 -14.75
C ALA A 45 -2.84 15.71 -15.90
N ALA A 46 -2.60 14.89 -16.91
CA ALA A 46 -3.58 14.68 -17.97
C ALA A 46 -4.93 14.41 -17.30
N ASP A 47 -5.99 15.11 -17.75
CA ASP A 47 -7.29 15.04 -17.08
C ASP A 47 -7.86 13.61 -16.97
N THR A 48 -7.38 12.68 -17.81
CA THR A 48 -7.81 11.27 -17.82
C THR A 48 -6.62 10.35 -18.15
N VAL A 49 -6.46 9.29 -17.37
CA VAL A 49 -5.43 8.26 -17.60
C VAL A 49 -5.88 7.32 -18.71
N ASP A 50 -4.99 7.00 -19.64
CA ASP A 50 -5.25 6.02 -20.71
C ASP A 50 -5.52 4.62 -20.12
N PRO A 51 -6.72 4.04 -20.26
CA PRO A 51 -7.05 2.73 -19.71
C PRO A 51 -6.62 1.56 -20.61
N THR A 52 -5.98 1.80 -21.76
CA THR A 52 -5.77 0.75 -22.79
C THR A 52 -4.53 -0.10 -22.53
N THR A 53 -3.63 0.35 -21.66
CA THR A 53 -2.39 -0.37 -21.36
C THR A 53 -1.90 -0.11 -19.93
N LEU A 54 -1.26 -1.13 -19.35
CA LEU A 54 -0.52 -1.02 -18.09
C LEU A 54 0.88 -0.41 -18.30
N ASN A 55 1.41 -0.45 -19.52
CA ASN A 55 2.73 0.12 -19.83
C ASN A 55 2.78 1.63 -19.52
N GLY A 56 3.87 2.06 -18.94
CA GLY A 56 4.09 3.44 -18.53
C GLY A 56 3.31 3.85 -17.29
N LYS A 57 2.75 2.92 -16.49
CA LYS A 57 1.94 3.24 -15.31
C LYS A 57 2.55 2.81 -14.00
N LEU A 58 2.28 3.59 -12.97
CA LEU A 58 2.43 3.20 -11.58
C LEU A 58 1.04 2.99 -10.99
N ILE A 59 0.67 1.73 -10.75
CA ILE A 59 -0.63 1.35 -10.20
C ILE A 59 -0.49 1.04 -8.72
N MET A 60 -1.33 1.64 -7.90
CA MET A 60 -1.34 1.39 -6.46
C MET A 60 -2.26 0.22 -6.12
N GLY A 61 -1.80 -0.67 -5.24
CA GLY A 61 -2.71 -1.62 -4.62
C GLY A 61 -3.69 -0.90 -3.73
N PHE A 62 -4.95 -1.31 -3.74
CA PHE A 62 -6.03 -0.74 -2.94
C PHE A 62 -6.77 -1.87 -2.25
N GLN A 63 -6.68 -1.92 -0.92
CA GLN A 63 -7.31 -2.98 -0.13
C GLN A 63 -8.83 -2.85 -0.13
N GLY A 64 -9.34 -1.64 0.07
CA GLY A 64 -10.78 -1.36 0.09
C GLY A 64 -11.52 -2.23 1.10
N TRP A 65 -10.92 -2.52 2.24
CA TRP A 65 -11.47 -3.46 3.21
C TRP A 65 -11.85 -2.84 4.55
N PHE A 66 -11.58 -1.55 4.74
CA PHE A 66 -11.88 -0.87 5.99
C PHE A 66 -13.37 -0.56 6.08
N ASN A 67 -14.00 -1.00 7.18
CA ASN A 67 -15.41 -0.74 7.45
C ASN A 67 -15.62 -0.28 8.91
N CYS A 68 -16.72 0.41 9.16
CA CYS A 68 -17.14 0.80 10.50
C CYS A 68 -18.66 0.72 10.69
N PRO A 69 -19.16 0.71 11.94
CA PRO A 69 -20.60 0.75 12.20
C PRO A 69 -21.27 1.96 11.57
N GLY A 70 -22.38 1.75 10.89
CA GLY A 70 -23.18 2.83 10.27
C GLY A 70 -22.84 3.12 8.80
N ASP A 71 -21.88 2.42 8.20
CA ASP A 71 -21.44 2.58 6.80
C ASP A 71 -22.36 1.90 5.76
N GLY A 72 -23.53 1.42 6.17
CA GLY A 72 -24.46 0.72 5.30
C GLY A 72 -24.16 -0.77 5.12
N THR A 73 -23.07 -1.28 5.69
CA THR A 73 -22.74 -2.71 5.75
C THR A 73 -23.10 -3.31 7.11
N THR A 74 -23.01 -4.63 7.21
CA THR A 74 -23.24 -5.35 8.49
C THR A 74 -21.98 -5.90 9.11
N VAL A 75 -20.79 -5.59 8.53
CA VAL A 75 -19.50 -6.15 9.01
C VAL A 75 -18.94 -5.40 10.22
N GLY A 76 -19.39 -4.15 10.49
CA GLY A 76 -18.95 -3.35 11.63
C GLY A 76 -17.50 -2.90 11.50
N TRP A 77 -16.75 -2.85 12.61
CA TRP A 77 -15.33 -2.53 12.59
C TRP A 77 -14.52 -3.64 11.92
N TRP A 78 -14.23 -3.51 10.65
CA TRP A 78 -13.50 -4.50 9.86
C TRP A 78 -12.13 -3.94 9.50
N HIS A 79 -11.08 -4.71 9.74
CA HIS A 79 -9.67 -4.36 9.56
C HIS A 79 -9.13 -3.19 10.42
N TRP A 80 -9.96 -2.44 11.12
CA TRP A 80 -9.52 -1.44 12.09
C TRP A 80 -9.21 -2.04 13.46
N PHE A 81 -10.04 -3.00 13.88
CA PHE A 81 -9.97 -3.60 15.20
C PHE A 81 -10.27 -5.10 15.16
N THR A 82 -9.66 -5.84 16.09
CA THR A 82 -10.08 -7.19 16.50
C THR A 82 -10.64 -7.07 17.93
N GLY A 83 -11.96 -7.10 18.07
CA GLY A 83 -12.61 -6.70 19.34
C GLY A 83 -12.39 -5.21 19.61
N SER A 84 -11.64 -4.89 20.69
CA SER A 84 -11.23 -3.52 21.01
C SER A 84 -9.79 -3.20 20.60
N ASP A 85 -9.07 -4.18 20.10
CA ASP A 85 -7.64 -4.10 19.84
C ASP A 85 -7.36 -3.57 18.43
N PRO A 86 -6.63 -2.44 18.28
CA PRO A 86 -6.26 -1.91 16.97
C PRO A 86 -5.41 -2.90 16.17
N THR A 87 -5.70 -3.04 14.88
CA THR A 87 -4.94 -3.89 13.96
C THR A 87 -4.09 -3.08 12.98
N VAL A 88 -3.93 -1.79 13.21
CA VAL A 88 -3.22 -0.87 12.32
C VAL A 88 -2.05 -0.22 13.04
N ASP A 89 -0.94 -0.03 12.35
CA ASP A 89 0.23 0.64 12.89
C ASP A 89 0.27 2.13 12.51
N PHE A 90 -0.33 2.52 11.38
CA PHE A 90 -0.53 3.91 11.01
C PHE A 90 -2.02 4.29 11.11
N LEU A 91 -2.28 5.58 11.27
CA LEU A 91 -3.63 6.11 11.28
C LEU A 91 -3.81 7.13 10.13
N PRO A 92 -5.00 7.14 9.50
CA PRO A 92 -5.30 8.10 8.46
C PRO A 92 -5.41 9.51 9.04
N ASN A 93 -5.06 10.52 8.25
CA ASN A 93 -5.51 11.88 8.49
C ASN A 93 -6.90 12.04 7.87
N ALA A 94 -7.93 12.00 8.71
CA ALA A 94 -9.33 12.01 8.27
C ALA A 94 -9.88 13.43 7.99
N ALA A 95 -9.04 14.48 8.03
CA ALA A 95 -9.50 15.88 7.95
C ALA A 95 -10.20 16.22 6.63
N ASP A 96 -9.83 15.57 5.53
CA ASP A 96 -10.42 15.83 4.22
C ASP A 96 -11.67 15.00 3.94
N TYR A 97 -11.95 13.97 4.74
CA TYR A 97 -13.19 13.18 4.56
C TYR A 97 -14.40 13.95 5.08
N PRO A 98 -15.56 13.84 4.41
CA PRO A 98 -16.81 14.42 4.89
C PRO A 98 -17.10 13.99 6.33
N THR A 99 -17.47 14.95 7.18
CA THR A 99 -17.66 14.69 8.63
C THR A 99 -18.75 13.69 8.93
N ASP A 100 -19.77 13.60 8.09
CA ASP A 100 -20.88 12.65 8.18
C ASP A 100 -20.52 11.23 7.68
N GLU A 101 -19.39 11.08 6.97
CA GLU A 101 -18.84 9.78 6.57
C GLU A 101 -17.67 9.33 7.44
N GLN A 102 -17.18 10.17 8.36
CA GLN A 102 -16.13 9.76 9.28
C GLN A 102 -16.64 8.75 10.31
N CYS A 103 -15.87 7.70 10.51
CA CYS A 103 -16.13 6.71 11.56
C CYS A 103 -15.68 7.26 12.91
N VAL A 104 -16.64 7.70 13.71
CA VAL A 104 -16.38 8.26 15.03
C VAL A 104 -15.84 7.20 15.97
N THR A 105 -14.72 7.49 16.64
CA THR A 105 -14.07 6.62 17.61
C THR A 105 -14.09 7.21 19.01
N THR A 106 -13.73 6.40 20.02
CA THR A 106 -13.45 6.87 21.38
C THR A 106 -11.99 7.24 21.58
N MET A 107 -11.18 7.14 20.55
CA MET A 107 -9.75 7.49 20.58
C MET A 107 -9.58 9.00 20.62
N LEU A 108 -8.85 9.52 21.63
CA LEU A 108 -8.56 10.95 21.78
C LEU A 108 -7.06 11.18 21.75
N ASN A 109 -6.61 12.20 21.01
CA ASN A 109 -5.23 12.65 20.98
C ASN A 109 -4.87 13.50 22.21
N ALA A 110 -3.63 14.00 22.28
CA ALA A 110 -3.13 14.83 23.39
C ALA A 110 -3.96 16.10 23.62
N GLY A 111 -4.58 16.65 22.58
CA GLY A 111 -5.45 17.82 22.63
C GLY A 111 -6.90 17.50 23.05
N GLY A 112 -7.22 16.22 23.32
CA GLY A 112 -8.58 15.77 23.62
C GLY A 112 -9.49 15.72 22.40
N ASN A 113 -8.96 15.81 21.17
CA ASN A 113 -9.73 15.72 19.95
C ASN A 113 -9.88 14.25 19.51
N PRO A 114 -11.03 13.86 18.94
CA PRO A 114 -11.23 12.52 18.44
C PRO A 114 -10.30 12.22 17.23
N VAL A 115 -9.77 11.02 17.22
CA VAL A 115 -9.04 10.47 16.05
C VAL A 115 -10.00 9.57 15.30
N ASN A 116 -10.68 10.13 14.30
CA ASN A 116 -11.67 9.42 13.51
C ASN A 116 -11.02 8.58 12.42
N LEU A 117 -11.73 7.53 12.00
CA LEU A 117 -11.35 6.62 10.95
C LEU A 117 -12.30 6.78 9.75
N PHE A 118 -12.18 5.91 8.75
CA PHE A 118 -13.04 5.92 7.57
C PHE A 118 -13.60 4.53 7.25
N SER A 119 -14.54 4.47 6.32
CA SER A 119 -15.01 3.24 5.69
C SER A 119 -14.95 3.36 4.17
N ASP A 120 -14.42 2.34 3.49
CA ASP A 120 -14.42 2.24 2.03
C ASP A 120 -15.84 1.97 1.47
N ALA A 121 -16.79 1.58 2.31
CA ALA A 121 -18.18 1.48 1.93
C ALA A 121 -18.86 2.85 1.78
N ASN A 122 -18.28 3.91 2.34
CA ASN A 122 -18.77 5.28 2.22
C ASN A 122 -18.32 5.89 0.87
N PRO A 123 -19.24 6.28 -0.01
CA PRO A 123 -18.89 6.69 -1.37
C PRO A 123 -18.04 7.96 -1.44
N ALA A 124 -18.31 8.97 -0.59
CA ALA A 124 -17.55 10.21 -0.61
C ALA A 124 -16.14 10.04 0.00
N THR A 125 -15.93 9.04 0.85
CA THR A 125 -14.60 8.62 1.31
C THR A 125 -13.75 8.14 0.14
N VAL A 126 -14.26 7.21 -0.67
CA VAL A 126 -13.55 6.69 -1.85
C VAL A 126 -13.37 7.77 -2.91
N GLU A 127 -14.39 8.61 -3.12
CA GLU A 127 -14.30 9.77 -4.01
C GLU A 127 -13.16 10.71 -3.60
N THR A 128 -13.03 11.03 -2.31
CA THR A 128 -11.93 11.85 -1.78
C THR A 128 -10.55 11.23 -2.06
N GLN A 129 -10.42 9.90 -1.91
CA GLN A 129 -9.17 9.19 -2.19
C GLN A 129 -8.79 9.23 -3.67
N PHE A 130 -9.78 9.11 -4.57
CA PHE A 130 -9.54 9.23 -6.02
C PHE A 130 -9.29 10.67 -6.45
N ALA A 131 -9.93 11.66 -5.80
CA ALA A 131 -9.60 13.06 -5.98
C ALA A 131 -8.13 13.37 -5.58
N TRP A 132 -7.62 12.77 -4.49
CA TRP A 132 -6.19 12.83 -4.18
C TRP A 132 -5.33 12.21 -5.29
N MET A 133 -5.70 11.03 -5.80
CA MET A 133 -4.96 10.41 -6.90
C MET A 133 -4.91 11.33 -8.12
N GLN A 134 -6.01 12.00 -8.47
CA GLN A 134 -6.05 12.98 -9.54
C GLN A 134 -5.16 14.18 -9.22
N GLN A 135 -5.28 14.75 -8.02
CA GLN A 135 -4.53 15.92 -7.58
C GLN A 135 -3.02 15.71 -7.61
N TYR A 136 -2.56 14.51 -7.19
CA TYR A 136 -1.15 14.17 -7.11
C TYR A 136 -0.62 13.43 -8.35
N GLY A 137 -1.46 13.18 -9.35
CA GLY A 137 -1.06 12.59 -10.63
C GLY A 137 -0.79 11.09 -10.58
N LEU A 138 -1.43 10.36 -9.67
CA LEU A 138 -1.39 8.89 -9.64
C LEU A 138 -2.29 8.32 -10.74
N ASP A 139 -1.92 7.17 -11.31
CA ASP A 139 -2.67 6.57 -12.41
C ASP A 139 -3.99 5.92 -11.98
N GLY A 140 -3.99 5.23 -10.85
CA GLY A 140 -5.16 4.51 -10.36
C GLY A 140 -4.79 3.28 -9.55
N VAL A 141 -5.73 2.33 -9.45
CA VAL A 141 -5.62 1.25 -8.47
C VAL A 141 -5.86 -0.15 -9.02
N ALA A 142 -5.23 -1.14 -8.36
CA ALA A 142 -5.60 -2.54 -8.38
C ALA A 142 -6.46 -2.83 -7.14
N LEU A 143 -7.77 -2.94 -7.33
CA LEU A 143 -8.70 -3.17 -6.23
C LEU A 143 -8.66 -4.63 -5.78
N GLN A 144 -8.26 -4.85 -4.53
CA GLN A 144 -8.26 -6.17 -3.90
C GLN A 144 -9.69 -6.68 -3.69
N ARG A 145 -9.90 -7.94 -4.06
CA ARG A 145 -11.13 -8.68 -3.80
C ARG A 145 -10.75 -10.01 -3.17
N PHE A 146 -10.79 -10.06 -1.84
CA PHE A 146 -10.42 -11.26 -1.10
C PHE A 146 -11.38 -12.38 -1.44
N SER A 147 -10.83 -13.48 -1.97
CA SER A 147 -11.66 -14.59 -2.45
C SER A 147 -12.36 -15.32 -1.33
N VAL A 148 -11.86 -15.26 -0.10
CA VAL A 148 -12.52 -15.81 1.10
C VAL A 148 -13.78 -15.02 1.45
N ASP A 149 -13.80 -13.70 1.20
CA ASP A 149 -14.96 -12.82 1.46
C ASP A 149 -16.15 -13.15 0.55
N LEU A 150 -15.90 -13.81 -0.59
CA LEU A 150 -16.96 -14.25 -1.50
C LEU A 150 -17.81 -15.40 -0.91
N LEU A 151 -17.36 -16.04 0.16
CA LEU A 151 -18.03 -17.17 0.79
C LEU A 151 -19.05 -16.75 1.84
N ASP A 152 -18.98 -15.53 2.32
CA ASP A 152 -19.91 -14.97 3.31
C ASP A 152 -20.74 -13.82 2.71
N PRO A 153 -22.07 -13.83 2.88
CA PRO A 153 -22.96 -12.82 2.27
C PRO A 153 -22.70 -11.40 2.74
N ALA A 154 -22.29 -11.17 3.99
CA ALA A 154 -22.08 -9.83 4.55
C ALA A 154 -20.80 -9.21 4.00
N THR A 155 -19.70 -9.96 4.01
CA THR A 155 -18.43 -9.50 3.44
C THR A 155 -18.53 -9.34 1.92
N LEU A 156 -19.19 -10.26 1.21
CA LEU A 156 -19.46 -10.12 -0.22
C LEU A 156 -20.26 -8.85 -0.54
N GLN A 157 -21.28 -8.52 0.27
CA GLN A 157 -22.04 -7.28 0.11
C GLN A 157 -21.11 -6.07 0.26
N ALA A 158 -20.30 -6.02 1.32
CA ALA A 158 -19.35 -4.93 1.55
C ALA A 158 -18.37 -4.78 0.38
N ARG A 159 -17.77 -5.90 -0.11
CA ARG A 159 -16.87 -5.88 -1.28
C ARG A 159 -17.57 -5.39 -2.56
N ASN A 160 -18.86 -5.66 -2.75
CA ASN A 160 -19.62 -5.17 -3.90
C ASN A 160 -19.90 -3.66 -3.80
N ILE A 161 -20.18 -3.14 -2.61
CA ILE A 161 -20.35 -1.71 -2.38
C ILE A 161 -19.04 -0.98 -2.71
N VAL A 162 -17.93 -1.45 -2.15
CA VAL A 162 -16.59 -0.87 -2.41
C VAL A 162 -16.24 -0.89 -3.90
N LEU A 163 -16.49 -2.01 -4.59
CA LEU A 163 -16.26 -2.08 -6.06
C LEU A 163 -17.08 -1.04 -6.82
N THR A 164 -18.32 -0.81 -6.41
CA THR A 164 -19.18 0.22 -7.00
C THR A 164 -18.61 1.62 -6.77
N ASN A 165 -18.21 1.91 -5.52
CA ASN A 165 -17.60 3.20 -5.15
C ASN A 165 -16.30 3.45 -5.91
N VAL A 166 -15.41 2.45 -5.97
CA VAL A 166 -14.13 2.55 -6.72
C VAL A 166 -14.37 2.77 -8.22
N ARG A 167 -15.31 2.04 -8.83
CA ARG A 167 -15.68 2.26 -10.22
C ARG A 167 -16.14 3.69 -10.47
N GLN A 168 -17.09 4.18 -9.67
CA GLN A 168 -17.63 5.53 -9.82
C GLN A 168 -16.55 6.59 -9.62
N ALA A 169 -15.79 6.49 -8.53
CA ALA A 169 -14.72 7.45 -8.23
C ALA A 169 -13.61 7.45 -9.30
N ALA A 170 -13.28 6.28 -9.86
CA ALA A 170 -12.32 6.18 -10.96
C ALA A 170 -12.83 6.88 -12.22
N GLU A 171 -14.11 6.68 -12.58
CA GLU A 171 -14.77 7.34 -13.71
C GLU A 171 -14.82 8.86 -13.53
N ASP A 172 -15.21 9.34 -12.34
CA ASP A 172 -15.36 10.76 -12.02
C ASP A 172 -14.01 11.52 -11.99
N ASN A 173 -12.95 10.87 -11.52
CA ASN A 173 -11.63 11.47 -11.41
C ASN A 173 -10.68 11.13 -12.58
N GLY A 174 -11.15 10.41 -13.61
CA GLY A 174 -10.34 10.02 -14.75
C GLY A 174 -9.13 9.17 -14.37
N ARG A 175 -9.26 8.32 -13.35
CA ARG A 175 -8.23 7.36 -12.93
C ARG A 175 -8.63 5.97 -13.39
N VAL A 176 -7.67 5.04 -13.44
CA VAL A 176 -7.96 3.66 -13.85
C VAL A 176 -8.10 2.72 -12.66
N PHE A 177 -8.83 1.62 -12.86
CA PHE A 177 -8.87 0.53 -11.90
C PHE A 177 -8.97 -0.83 -12.58
N PHE A 178 -8.56 -1.88 -11.88
CA PHE A 178 -8.83 -3.27 -12.24
C PHE A 178 -8.96 -4.12 -10.98
N VAL A 179 -9.52 -5.32 -11.12
CA VAL A 179 -9.78 -6.23 -10.00
C VAL A 179 -8.62 -7.19 -9.81
N ILE A 180 -8.25 -7.40 -8.53
CA ILE A 180 -7.30 -8.43 -8.09
C ILE A 180 -8.02 -9.43 -7.15
N TYR A 181 -8.05 -10.71 -7.50
CA TYR A 181 -8.50 -11.75 -6.58
C TYR A 181 -7.35 -12.24 -5.72
N ASP A 182 -7.40 -11.98 -4.42
CA ASP A 182 -6.47 -12.56 -3.46
C ASP A 182 -6.99 -13.94 -2.99
N LEU A 183 -6.19 -14.97 -3.18
CA LEU A 183 -6.53 -16.35 -2.81
C LEU A 183 -6.19 -16.71 -1.36
N SER A 184 -5.74 -15.74 -0.54
CA SER A 184 -5.43 -15.97 0.88
C SER A 184 -6.66 -16.47 1.62
N GLY A 185 -6.48 -17.55 2.40
CA GLY A 185 -7.56 -18.14 3.19
C GLY A 185 -8.60 -18.94 2.38
N LEU A 186 -8.59 -18.86 1.03
CA LEU A 186 -9.55 -19.60 0.22
C LEU A 186 -9.17 -21.10 0.14
N PRO A 187 -10.05 -22.04 0.56
CA PRO A 187 -9.81 -23.46 0.33
C PRO A 187 -9.77 -23.81 -1.16
N ASN A 188 -8.86 -24.70 -1.57
CA ASN A 188 -8.75 -25.12 -2.99
C ASN A 188 -10.06 -25.65 -3.58
N SER A 189 -10.90 -26.30 -2.75
CA SER A 189 -12.24 -26.78 -3.15
C SER A 189 -13.23 -25.66 -3.50
N LYS A 190 -12.87 -24.39 -3.24
CA LYS A 190 -13.69 -23.21 -3.50
C LYS A 190 -13.14 -22.32 -4.61
N LEU A 191 -12.09 -22.71 -5.32
CA LEU A 191 -11.50 -21.93 -6.41
C LEU A 191 -12.49 -21.57 -7.52
N ASP A 192 -13.50 -22.41 -7.78
CA ASP A 192 -14.55 -22.12 -8.76
C ASP A 192 -15.39 -20.89 -8.39
N THR A 193 -15.42 -20.48 -7.12
CA THR A 193 -16.09 -19.26 -6.67
C THR A 193 -15.47 -18.02 -7.33
N VAL A 194 -14.17 -17.99 -7.52
CA VAL A 194 -13.45 -16.86 -8.17
C VAL A 194 -13.92 -16.69 -9.61
N ALA A 195 -13.92 -17.77 -10.40
CA ALA A 195 -14.37 -17.71 -11.79
C ALA A 195 -15.89 -17.42 -11.92
N SER A 196 -16.67 -17.85 -10.94
CA SER A 196 -18.12 -17.58 -10.88
C SER A 196 -18.40 -16.11 -10.57
N ASP A 197 -17.67 -15.52 -9.61
CA ASP A 197 -17.77 -14.10 -9.28
C ASP A 197 -17.29 -13.23 -10.43
N TRP A 198 -16.14 -13.54 -11.04
CA TRP A 198 -15.64 -12.82 -12.21
C TRP A 198 -16.66 -12.83 -13.37
N LYS A 199 -17.23 -14.00 -13.67
CA LYS A 199 -18.28 -14.13 -14.69
C LYS A 199 -19.51 -13.25 -14.37
N LYS A 200 -19.85 -13.09 -13.08
CA LYS A 200 -20.93 -12.20 -12.64
C LYS A 200 -20.54 -10.76 -12.90
N LEU A 201 -19.36 -10.32 -12.50
CA LEU A 201 -18.88 -8.95 -12.69
C LEU A 201 -18.81 -8.57 -14.17
N GLU A 202 -18.34 -9.46 -15.04
CA GLU A 202 -18.33 -9.26 -16.50
C GLU A 202 -19.75 -9.12 -17.07
N ARG A 203 -20.68 -9.95 -16.61
CA ARG A 203 -22.09 -9.87 -17.01
C ARG A 203 -22.72 -8.54 -16.57
N GLU A 204 -22.29 -8.01 -15.43
CA GLU A 204 -22.73 -6.72 -14.88
C GLU A 204 -22.01 -5.53 -15.52
N GLY A 205 -21.09 -5.79 -16.46
CA GLY A 205 -20.43 -4.76 -17.26
C GLY A 205 -19.30 -4.04 -16.55
N ILE A 206 -18.62 -4.69 -15.59
CA ILE A 206 -17.49 -4.05 -14.89
C ILE A 206 -16.38 -3.63 -15.88
N THR A 207 -16.05 -4.50 -16.84
CA THR A 207 -15.02 -4.27 -17.85
C THR A 207 -15.45 -3.30 -18.97
N SER A 208 -16.72 -2.91 -19.00
CA SER A 208 -17.26 -1.88 -19.90
C SER A 208 -17.10 -0.46 -19.36
N SER A 209 -16.63 -0.30 -18.11
CA SER A 209 -16.29 1.00 -17.55
C SER A 209 -15.18 1.66 -18.37
N PRO A 210 -15.29 2.96 -18.74
CA PRO A 210 -14.22 3.66 -19.42
C PRO A 210 -12.95 3.80 -18.58
N ALA A 211 -13.04 3.57 -17.25
CA ALA A 211 -11.95 3.58 -16.30
C ALA A 211 -11.32 2.20 -16.07
N TYR A 212 -11.93 1.11 -16.61
CA TYR A 212 -11.38 -0.22 -16.41
C TYR A 212 -10.08 -0.43 -17.21
N LEU A 213 -9.00 -0.79 -16.51
CA LEU A 213 -7.69 -0.93 -17.13
C LEU A 213 -7.63 -2.19 -18.03
N HIS A 214 -7.17 -1.98 -19.24
CA HIS A 214 -6.87 -3.03 -20.21
C HIS A 214 -5.35 -3.21 -20.33
N HIS A 215 -4.95 -4.38 -20.80
CA HIS A 215 -3.56 -4.64 -21.16
C HIS A 215 -3.51 -5.71 -22.25
N ARG A 216 -2.60 -5.57 -23.21
CA ARG A 216 -2.52 -6.47 -24.37
C ARG A 216 -3.84 -6.62 -25.14
N GLY A 217 -4.65 -5.56 -25.18
CA GLY A 217 -5.92 -5.52 -25.89
C GLY A 217 -7.13 -6.14 -25.19
N HIS A 218 -6.96 -6.59 -23.94
CA HIS A 218 -8.03 -7.21 -23.14
C HIS A 218 -8.14 -6.57 -21.75
N PRO A 219 -9.31 -6.62 -21.09
CA PRO A 219 -9.44 -6.25 -19.69
C PRO A 219 -8.39 -6.96 -18.83
N LEU A 220 -7.76 -6.21 -17.90
CA LEU A 220 -6.78 -6.76 -16.97
C LEU A 220 -7.48 -7.34 -15.75
N LEU A 221 -7.15 -8.57 -15.38
CA LEU A 221 -7.58 -9.22 -14.16
C LEU A 221 -6.37 -9.79 -13.46
N ALA A 222 -6.25 -9.58 -12.15
CA ALA A 222 -5.16 -10.18 -11.40
C ALA A 222 -5.63 -11.31 -10.48
N VAL A 223 -4.74 -12.27 -10.24
CA VAL A 223 -4.90 -13.33 -9.25
C VAL A 223 -3.62 -13.37 -8.40
N TRP A 224 -3.73 -13.00 -7.13
CA TRP A 224 -2.63 -13.03 -6.19
C TRP A 224 -2.64 -14.32 -5.37
N GLY A 225 -1.44 -14.82 -5.04
CA GLY A 225 -1.28 -16.00 -4.20
C GLY A 225 -0.82 -17.26 -4.94
N LEU A 226 -0.37 -17.09 -6.20
CA LEU A 226 0.06 -18.19 -7.06
C LEU A 226 1.50 -18.61 -6.75
N GLY A 227 1.73 -19.88 -6.39
CA GLY A 227 3.07 -20.46 -6.29
C GLY A 227 3.85 -20.16 -5.01
N PHE A 228 3.21 -19.64 -3.97
CA PHE A 228 3.85 -19.43 -2.67
C PHE A 228 4.13 -20.75 -1.94
N ALA A 229 5.29 -20.85 -1.30
CA ALA A 229 5.63 -21.95 -0.42
C ALA A 229 4.64 -22.04 0.77
N GLY A 230 4.39 -23.24 1.25
CA GLY A 230 3.51 -23.46 2.39
C GLY A 230 2.00 -23.32 2.11
N ARG A 231 1.60 -22.92 0.89
CA ARG A 231 0.20 -22.89 0.47
C ARG A 231 -0.20 -24.21 -0.20
N SER A 232 -1.47 -24.59 -0.05
CA SER A 232 -2.02 -25.83 -0.60
C SER A 232 -2.32 -25.77 -2.11
N LEU A 233 -2.30 -24.56 -2.70
CA LEU A 233 -2.58 -24.33 -4.12
C LEU A 233 -1.53 -25.02 -5.00
N THR A 234 -1.98 -25.89 -5.92
CA THR A 234 -1.09 -26.61 -6.84
C THR A 234 -1.01 -25.97 -8.21
N PRO A 235 0.06 -26.25 -9.01
CA PRO A 235 0.12 -25.83 -10.41
C PRO A 235 -1.09 -26.28 -11.24
N ASN A 236 -1.59 -27.48 -11.01
CA ASN A 236 -2.75 -28.00 -11.73
C ASN A 236 -4.05 -27.26 -11.38
N ASP A 237 -4.25 -26.92 -10.10
CA ASP A 237 -5.41 -26.15 -9.68
C ASP A 237 -5.36 -24.73 -10.27
N THR A 238 -4.17 -24.11 -10.27
CA THR A 238 -3.95 -22.82 -10.91
C THR A 238 -4.28 -22.88 -12.41
N LEU A 239 -3.76 -23.85 -13.14
CA LEU A 239 -4.07 -23.99 -14.58
C LEU A 239 -5.57 -24.19 -14.85
N LYS A 240 -6.28 -24.91 -13.97
CA LYS A 240 -7.76 -25.03 -14.06
C LYS A 240 -8.44 -23.69 -13.82
N LEU A 241 -8.00 -22.94 -12.78
CA LEU A 241 -8.54 -21.61 -12.47
C LEU A 241 -8.34 -20.65 -13.66
N LEU A 242 -7.11 -20.53 -14.19
CA LEU A 242 -6.82 -19.68 -15.35
C LEU A 242 -7.74 -20.03 -16.55
N LYS A 243 -7.88 -21.32 -16.85
CA LYS A 243 -8.79 -21.78 -17.92
C LYS A 243 -10.26 -21.43 -17.66
N SER A 244 -10.69 -21.45 -16.40
CA SER A 244 -12.07 -21.09 -16.02
C SER A 244 -12.30 -19.58 -16.17
N LEU A 245 -11.31 -18.73 -15.83
CA LEU A 245 -11.35 -17.30 -16.04
C LEU A 245 -11.37 -16.94 -17.53
N ASP A 246 -10.50 -17.54 -18.34
CA ASP A 246 -10.53 -17.38 -19.80
C ASP A 246 -11.90 -17.73 -20.39
N LYS A 247 -12.48 -18.85 -19.95
CA LYS A 247 -13.81 -19.28 -20.38
C LYS A 247 -14.92 -18.29 -19.93
N ALA A 248 -14.79 -17.72 -18.74
CA ALA A 248 -15.75 -16.73 -18.23
C ALA A 248 -15.75 -15.49 -19.12
N SER A 249 -14.57 -15.02 -19.54
CA SER A 249 -14.37 -13.81 -20.34
C SER A 249 -14.52 -13.97 -21.84
N ALA A 250 -14.57 -15.20 -22.36
CA ALA A 250 -14.52 -15.48 -23.81
C ALA A 250 -15.56 -14.70 -24.63
N LYS A 251 -16.79 -14.51 -24.11
CA LYS A 251 -17.86 -13.77 -24.78
C LYS A 251 -17.79 -12.24 -24.57
N TYR A 252 -16.88 -11.77 -23.74
CA TYR A 252 -16.67 -10.36 -23.44
C TYR A 252 -15.34 -9.82 -24.02
N GLY A 253 -14.75 -10.57 -24.96
CA GLY A 253 -13.52 -10.16 -25.64
C GLY A 253 -12.24 -10.78 -25.08
N GLY A 254 -12.33 -11.66 -24.08
CA GLY A 254 -11.16 -12.27 -23.42
C GLY A 254 -10.69 -11.50 -22.21
N VAL A 255 -9.57 -11.93 -21.61
CA VAL A 255 -8.97 -11.33 -20.42
C VAL A 255 -7.46 -11.49 -20.46
N THR A 256 -6.72 -10.47 -20.04
CA THR A 256 -5.29 -10.59 -19.71
C THR A 256 -5.17 -10.87 -18.21
N ILE A 257 -4.54 -12.00 -17.85
CA ILE A 257 -4.40 -12.37 -16.43
C ILE A 257 -3.01 -11.99 -15.93
N MET A 258 -2.97 -11.19 -14.87
CA MET A 258 -1.78 -10.89 -14.08
C MET A 258 -1.69 -11.89 -12.93
N GLY A 259 -0.50 -12.45 -12.69
CA GLY A 259 -0.23 -13.30 -11.54
C GLY A 259 0.55 -12.58 -10.46
N GLY A 260 -0.02 -12.44 -9.24
CA GLY A 260 0.71 -12.11 -8.03
C GLY A 260 1.42 -13.36 -7.50
N VAL A 261 2.74 -13.37 -7.55
CA VAL A 261 3.58 -14.55 -7.33
C VAL A 261 4.64 -14.27 -6.24
N PRO A 262 5.31 -15.29 -5.68
CA PRO A 262 6.40 -15.05 -4.73
C PRO A 262 7.61 -14.37 -5.39
N SER A 263 8.41 -13.67 -4.58
CA SER A 263 9.63 -13.01 -5.05
C SER A 263 10.59 -13.96 -5.80
N TYR A 264 10.70 -15.18 -5.33
CA TYR A 264 11.64 -16.16 -5.90
C TYR A 264 10.97 -17.19 -6.84
N TRP A 265 9.87 -16.76 -7.52
CA TRP A 265 9.09 -17.58 -8.47
C TRP A 265 9.96 -18.28 -9.53
N ARG A 266 11.00 -17.60 -10.02
CA ARG A 266 11.90 -18.09 -11.07
C ARG A 266 12.78 -19.25 -10.59
N THR A 267 13.21 -19.21 -9.33
CA THR A 267 14.15 -20.17 -8.75
C THR A 267 13.50 -21.25 -7.90
N GLY A 268 12.22 -21.10 -7.53
CA GLY A 268 11.51 -22.04 -6.67
C GLY A 268 12.12 -22.18 -5.27
N ARG A 269 12.63 -21.06 -4.69
CA ARG A 269 13.29 -21.01 -3.39
C ARG A 269 12.58 -20.06 -2.43
N LEU A 270 12.98 -20.09 -1.17
CA LEU A 270 12.52 -19.19 -0.10
C LEU A 270 10.97 -19.14 -0.02
N ASP A 271 10.37 -18.04 -0.45
CA ASP A 271 8.91 -17.86 -0.44
C ASP A 271 8.18 -18.57 -1.59
N ALA A 272 8.92 -19.13 -2.55
CA ALA A 272 8.34 -19.82 -3.71
C ALA A 272 8.27 -21.33 -3.51
N SER A 273 7.21 -21.94 -4.03
CA SER A 273 7.07 -23.39 -4.11
C SER A 273 8.19 -24.01 -4.94
N SER A 274 8.79 -25.07 -4.44
CA SER A 274 9.84 -25.84 -5.13
C SER A 274 9.31 -26.82 -6.19
N ASP A 275 7.99 -26.95 -6.38
CA ASP A 275 7.41 -27.83 -7.42
C ASP A 275 7.75 -27.29 -8.82
N PRO A 276 8.57 -28.01 -9.62
CA PRO A 276 9.02 -27.54 -10.95
C PRO A 276 7.86 -27.40 -11.94
N LYS A 277 6.69 -27.95 -11.65
CA LYS A 277 5.51 -27.81 -12.50
C LYS A 277 5.00 -26.37 -12.57
N TRP A 278 5.36 -25.49 -11.63
CA TRP A 278 5.05 -24.07 -11.69
C TRP A 278 5.61 -23.40 -12.93
N GLN A 279 6.73 -23.88 -13.47
CA GLN A 279 7.30 -23.38 -14.72
C GLN A 279 6.36 -23.54 -15.94
N LYS A 280 5.29 -24.37 -15.84
CA LYS A 280 4.26 -24.51 -16.85
C LYS A 280 3.13 -23.48 -16.69
N VAL A 281 3.04 -22.85 -15.52
CA VAL A 281 2.01 -21.84 -15.18
C VAL A 281 2.44 -20.47 -15.67
N TRP A 282 3.68 -20.08 -15.40
CA TRP A 282 4.17 -18.73 -15.65
C TRP A 282 3.94 -18.23 -17.08
N PRO A 283 4.21 -19.01 -18.13
CA PRO A 283 3.96 -18.59 -19.52
C PRO A 283 2.47 -18.49 -19.90
N LYS A 284 1.55 -18.83 -19.00
CA LYS A 284 0.09 -18.70 -19.22
C LYS A 284 -0.46 -17.37 -18.72
N LEU A 285 0.36 -16.59 -18.04
CA LEU A 285 0.01 -15.26 -17.55
C LEU A 285 0.41 -14.20 -18.58
N GLY A 286 -0.31 -13.10 -18.58
CA GLY A 286 0.05 -11.92 -19.38
C GLY A 286 1.07 -11.04 -18.66
N VAL A 287 0.99 -10.99 -17.32
CA VAL A 287 1.86 -10.21 -16.46
C VAL A 287 2.25 -11.03 -15.22
N LEU A 288 3.51 -10.96 -14.81
CA LEU A 288 4.01 -11.47 -13.53
C LEU A 288 4.33 -10.30 -12.60
N SER A 289 3.77 -10.32 -11.39
CA SER A 289 4.01 -9.32 -10.35
C SER A 289 4.49 -10.01 -9.07
N PRO A 290 5.80 -10.14 -8.87
CA PRO A 290 6.36 -10.76 -7.67
C PRO A 290 6.25 -9.84 -6.46
N TRP A 291 5.76 -10.40 -5.34
CA TRP A 291 5.55 -9.68 -4.10
C TRP A 291 6.86 -9.46 -3.34
N SER A 292 7.33 -8.22 -3.27
CA SER A 292 8.62 -7.86 -2.66
C SER A 292 8.52 -7.24 -1.27
N VAL A 293 7.31 -6.92 -0.77
CA VAL A 293 7.15 -6.30 0.57
C VAL A 293 7.82 -7.16 1.62
N GLY A 294 8.71 -6.54 2.42
CA GLY A 294 9.46 -7.22 3.46
C GLY A 294 10.65 -8.09 2.99
N ARG A 295 11.03 -8.04 1.70
CA ARG A 295 12.16 -8.82 1.17
C ARG A 295 13.51 -8.11 1.31
N PHE A 296 13.48 -6.81 1.49
CA PHE A 296 14.61 -5.94 1.77
C PHE A 296 14.14 -4.82 2.70
N ALA A 297 15.05 -4.17 3.41
CA ALA A 297 14.70 -3.28 4.52
C ALA A 297 15.43 -1.92 4.51
N ASP A 298 16.33 -1.70 3.56
CA ASP A 298 17.10 -0.46 3.38
C ASP A 298 17.55 -0.33 1.92
N ASN A 299 18.17 0.80 1.58
CA ASN A 299 18.62 1.09 0.23
C ASN A 299 19.67 0.09 -0.28
N THR A 300 20.57 -0.37 0.57
CA THR A 300 21.61 -1.33 0.18
C THR A 300 21.01 -2.67 -0.20
N THR A 301 20.11 -3.18 0.63
CA THR A 301 19.42 -4.45 0.39
C THR A 301 18.41 -4.35 -0.77
N ALA A 302 17.88 -3.16 -1.07
CA ALA A 302 17.08 -2.91 -2.27
C ALA A 302 17.95 -3.03 -3.55
N ASP A 303 19.16 -2.44 -3.57
CA ASP A 303 20.12 -2.57 -4.69
C ASP A 303 20.53 -4.03 -4.93
N GLU A 304 20.77 -4.77 -3.85
CA GLU A 304 21.07 -6.20 -3.91
C GLU A 304 19.89 -6.99 -4.49
N TYR A 305 18.67 -6.65 -4.07
CA TYR A 305 17.43 -7.28 -4.57
C TYR A 305 17.22 -6.96 -6.05
N MET A 306 17.41 -5.72 -6.48
CA MET A 306 17.40 -5.36 -7.91
C MET A 306 18.33 -6.27 -8.72
N SER A 307 19.57 -6.39 -8.29
CA SER A 307 20.60 -7.13 -9.00
C SER A 307 20.35 -8.65 -9.02
N ALA A 308 19.89 -9.20 -7.89
CA ALA A 308 19.69 -10.64 -7.71
C ALA A 308 18.32 -11.14 -8.22
N VAL A 309 17.31 -10.27 -8.24
CA VAL A 309 15.92 -10.66 -8.51
C VAL A 309 15.35 -9.90 -9.71
N TRP A 310 15.22 -8.56 -9.69
CA TRP A 310 14.50 -7.83 -10.74
C TRP A 310 15.17 -7.94 -12.11
N ILE A 311 16.47 -7.75 -12.21
CA ILE A 311 17.20 -7.86 -13.50
C ILE A 311 17.05 -9.26 -14.12
N PRO A 312 17.35 -10.36 -13.41
CA PRO A 312 17.19 -11.69 -14.00
C PRO A 312 15.73 -12.11 -14.21
N ASP A 313 14.78 -11.58 -13.42
CA ASP A 313 13.35 -11.83 -13.62
C ASP A 313 12.82 -11.14 -14.87
N LEU A 314 13.20 -9.88 -15.12
CA LEU A 314 12.87 -9.15 -16.35
C LEU A 314 13.40 -9.89 -17.59
N ALA A 315 14.62 -10.42 -17.55
CA ALA A 315 15.15 -11.23 -18.64
C ALA A 315 14.35 -12.52 -18.84
N ALA A 316 13.97 -13.19 -17.75
CA ALA A 316 13.22 -14.45 -17.83
C ALA A 316 11.79 -14.23 -18.33
N THR A 317 11.10 -13.19 -17.87
CA THR A 317 9.74 -12.87 -18.33
C THR A 317 9.73 -12.44 -19.80
N HIS A 318 10.70 -11.63 -20.22
CA HIS A 318 10.87 -11.25 -21.61
C HIS A 318 11.06 -12.49 -22.51
N ALA A 319 11.88 -13.46 -22.09
CA ALA A 319 12.10 -14.71 -22.82
C ALA A 319 10.83 -15.57 -22.95
N MET A 320 9.88 -15.45 -22.01
CA MET A 320 8.58 -16.13 -22.02
C MET A 320 7.49 -15.34 -22.76
N GLY A 321 7.75 -14.10 -23.17
CA GLY A 321 6.74 -13.20 -23.73
C GLY A 321 5.69 -12.75 -22.71
N VAL A 322 6.07 -12.69 -21.42
CA VAL A 322 5.25 -12.22 -20.29
C VAL A 322 5.77 -10.88 -19.82
N ASP A 323 4.89 -9.94 -19.45
CA ASP A 323 5.31 -8.66 -18.90
C ASP A 323 5.65 -8.79 -17.41
N TYR A 324 6.49 -7.88 -16.90
CA TYR A 324 6.95 -7.89 -15.52
C TYR A 324 6.55 -6.60 -14.80
N LEU A 325 5.88 -6.73 -13.66
CA LEU A 325 5.40 -5.62 -12.84
C LEU A 325 6.05 -5.71 -11.45
N PRO A 326 7.22 -5.08 -11.23
CA PRO A 326 7.87 -5.08 -9.92
C PRO A 326 7.00 -4.36 -8.89
N VAL A 327 7.04 -4.84 -7.65
CA VAL A 327 6.36 -4.26 -6.51
C VAL A 327 7.34 -3.40 -5.73
N VAL A 328 6.95 -2.17 -5.37
CA VAL A 328 7.69 -1.25 -4.51
C VAL A 328 6.83 -0.84 -3.33
N PHE A 329 7.43 -0.48 -2.19
CA PHE A 329 6.69 -0.17 -0.96
C PHE A 329 7.42 0.89 -0.13
N PRO A 330 6.68 1.74 0.64
CA PRO A 330 7.30 2.87 1.33
C PRO A 330 8.03 2.51 2.62
N GLY A 331 7.66 1.42 3.26
CA GLY A 331 8.12 0.90 4.54
C GLY A 331 7.21 -0.20 5.03
N TYR A 332 7.45 -0.73 6.24
CA TYR A 332 6.65 -1.83 6.80
C TYR A 332 6.54 -1.76 8.32
N SER A 333 5.34 -1.97 8.86
CA SER A 333 5.08 -2.04 10.30
C SER A 333 3.84 -2.91 10.57
N PHE A 334 3.98 -3.94 11.42
CA PHE A 334 2.92 -4.93 11.68
C PHE A 334 2.80 -5.28 13.16
N ALA A 335 3.18 -4.34 14.05
CA ALA A 335 3.29 -4.59 15.48
C ALA A 335 1.91 -4.74 16.16
N ASN A 336 0.98 -3.82 15.85
CA ASN A 336 -0.35 -3.83 16.44
C ASN A 336 -1.17 -5.02 15.95
N THR A 337 -1.09 -5.38 14.67
CA THR A 337 -1.75 -6.56 14.14
C THR A 337 -1.24 -7.84 14.82
N ASN A 338 0.08 -8.02 14.96
CA ASN A 338 0.64 -9.16 15.70
C ASN A 338 0.11 -9.23 17.12
N ARG A 339 0.07 -8.10 17.83
CA ARG A 339 -0.45 -8.00 19.20
C ARG A 339 -1.94 -8.37 19.25
N ALA A 340 -2.77 -7.78 18.39
CA ALA A 340 -4.21 -8.01 18.34
C ALA A 340 -4.56 -9.49 18.05
N LEU A 341 -3.72 -10.18 17.27
CA LEU A 341 -3.88 -11.59 16.93
C LEU A 341 -3.17 -12.55 17.90
N GLY A 342 -2.57 -12.03 19.00
CA GLY A 342 -1.83 -12.86 19.96
C GLY A 342 -0.58 -13.53 19.37
N GLN A 343 -0.02 -12.98 18.31
CA GLN A 343 1.22 -13.45 17.68
C GLN A 343 2.44 -12.95 18.47
N PRO A 344 3.63 -13.53 18.26
CA PRO A 344 4.87 -13.03 18.86
C PRO A 344 5.05 -11.53 18.63
N PRO A 345 5.45 -10.75 19.67
CA PRO A 345 5.64 -9.31 19.52
C PRO A 345 6.69 -8.98 18.45
N SER A 346 6.39 -7.96 17.65
CA SER A 346 7.34 -7.36 16.72
C SER A 346 7.53 -5.88 17.06
N ALA A 347 8.66 -5.31 16.67
CA ALA A 347 8.86 -3.87 16.76
C ALA A 347 7.88 -3.14 15.83
N SER A 348 7.47 -1.93 16.19
CA SER A 348 6.86 -1.00 15.24
C SER A 348 7.93 -0.44 14.29
N ASN A 349 7.50 0.09 13.13
CA ASN A 349 8.39 0.65 12.11
C ASN A 349 9.54 -0.31 11.74
N GLN A 350 9.20 -1.58 11.47
CA GLN A 350 10.18 -2.66 11.23
C GLN A 350 11.07 -2.40 10.01
N ILE A 351 10.50 -1.76 8.98
CA ILE A 351 11.23 -1.23 7.83
C ILE A 351 10.93 0.25 7.80
N PRO A 352 11.87 1.10 8.26
CA PRO A 352 11.71 2.55 8.26
C PRO A 352 11.51 3.09 6.84
N ARG A 353 10.69 4.12 6.75
CA ARG A 353 10.40 4.80 5.47
C ARG A 353 11.55 5.72 5.01
N GLU A 354 12.51 6.01 5.91
CA GLU A 354 13.68 6.87 5.69
C GLU A 354 13.31 8.20 5.03
N CYS A 355 12.25 8.84 5.54
CA CYS A 355 11.72 10.10 5.00
C CYS A 355 11.31 10.01 3.51
N GLY A 356 11.11 8.81 2.98
CA GLY A 356 10.78 8.53 1.58
C GLY A 356 11.98 8.09 0.73
N ASN A 357 13.21 8.15 1.25
CA ASN A 357 14.41 7.70 0.53
C ASN A 357 14.31 6.21 0.17
N PHE A 358 13.80 5.38 1.09
CA PHE A 358 13.62 3.95 0.86
C PHE A 358 12.66 3.65 -0.30
N TYR A 359 11.52 4.36 -0.38
CA TYR A 359 10.59 4.20 -1.50
C TYR A 359 11.19 4.69 -2.82
N TRP A 360 11.85 5.87 -2.79
CA TRP A 360 12.41 6.46 -4.00
C TRP A 360 13.56 5.62 -4.57
N ARG A 361 14.38 5.01 -3.70
CA ARG A 361 15.45 4.10 -4.14
C ARG A 361 14.90 2.95 -4.96
N GLN A 362 13.79 2.36 -4.54
CA GLN A 362 13.14 1.27 -5.27
C GLN A 362 12.60 1.70 -6.64
N ILE A 363 12.08 2.92 -6.77
CA ILE A 363 11.67 3.49 -8.07
C ILE A 363 12.89 3.63 -9.00
N TYR A 364 13.97 4.21 -8.47
CA TYR A 364 15.24 4.33 -9.22
C TYR A 364 15.75 2.95 -9.68
N ASP A 365 15.75 1.97 -8.82
CA ASP A 365 16.24 0.62 -9.08
C ASP A 365 15.37 -0.15 -10.07
N ALA A 366 14.04 -0.10 -9.90
CA ALA A 366 13.11 -0.79 -10.80
C ALA A 366 13.23 -0.24 -12.23
N MET A 367 13.27 1.08 -12.40
CA MET A 367 13.45 1.71 -13.71
C MET A 367 14.87 1.45 -14.26
N GLY A 368 15.89 1.46 -13.41
CA GLY A 368 17.26 1.12 -13.77
C GLY A 368 17.41 -0.33 -14.22
N ALA A 369 16.65 -1.25 -13.68
CA ALA A 369 16.55 -2.64 -14.14
C ALA A 369 15.83 -2.79 -15.49
N GLY A 370 15.11 -1.75 -15.95
CA GLY A 370 14.36 -1.76 -17.21
C GLY A 370 12.85 -1.96 -17.06
N ALA A 371 12.30 -1.82 -15.85
CA ALA A 371 10.84 -1.88 -15.67
C ALA A 371 10.16 -0.68 -16.34
N THR A 372 9.08 -0.95 -17.08
CA THR A 372 8.27 0.06 -17.77
C THR A 372 6.92 0.31 -17.09
N MET A 373 6.63 -0.41 -16.04
CA MET A 373 5.43 -0.32 -15.22
C MET A 373 5.79 -0.76 -13.80
N ILE A 374 5.12 -0.21 -12.79
CA ILE A 374 5.41 -0.46 -11.38
C ILE A 374 4.11 -0.65 -10.59
N TYR A 375 4.12 -1.56 -9.62
CA TYR A 375 3.07 -1.70 -8.62
C TYR A 375 3.50 -1.10 -7.29
N GLY A 376 2.74 -0.14 -6.77
CA GLY A 376 2.95 0.44 -5.44
C GLY A 376 2.14 -0.30 -4.38
N ALA A 377 2.79 -0.96 -3.47
CA ALA A 377 2.15 -1.61 -2.32
C ALA A 377 2.27 -0.70 -1.09
N MET A 378 1.17 -0.15 -0.57
CA MET A 378 -0.22 -0.09 -1.02
C MET A 378 -0.71 1.36 -0.90
N PHE A 379 -1.84 1.70 -1.50
CA PHE A 379 -2.41 3.04 -1.31
C PHE A 379 -2.92 3.24 0.12
N ASP A 380 -3.71 2.31 0.63
CA ASP A 380 -4.52 2.43 1.84
C ASP A 380 -4.14 1.48 3.00
N GLU A 381 -3.14 0.62 2.86
CA GLU A 381 -2.87 -0.42 3.84
C GLU A 381 -2.08 0.07 5.06
N VAL A 382 -2.81 0.50 6.08
CA VAL A 382 -2.26 0.94 7.37
C VAL A 382 -1.97 -0.22 8.34
N ASN A 383 -2.51 -1.42 8.08
CA ASN A 383 -2.26 -2.61 8.89
C ASN A 383 -0.81 -3.09 8.80
N GLU A 384 -0.26 -3.10 7.58
CA GLU A 384 1.13 -3.47 7.31
C GLU A 384 2.06 -2.25 7.23
N GLY A 385 1.53 -1.06 7.48
CA GLY A 385 2.31 0.17 7.42
C GLY A 385 2.85 0.51 6.03
N THR A 386 2.22 -0.01 4.97
CA THR A 386 2.60 0.23 3.57
C THR A 386 1.79 1.34 2.90
N SER A 387 0.83 1.96 3.62
CA SER A 387 -0.04 3.01 3.10
C SER A 387 0.72 4.23 2.58
N MET A 388 0.21 4.82 1.49
CA MET A 388 0.76 6.01 0.85
C MET A 388 -0.22 7.18 0.77
N PHE A 389 -1.46 7.01 1.22
CA PHE A 389 -2.45 8.08 1.32
C PHE A 389 -2.14 9.06 2.47
N LYS A 390 -3.05 10.00 2.80
CA LYS A 390 -2.82 10.96 3.88
C LYS A 390 -2.89 10.29 5.24
N MET A 391 -1.79 10.35 5.99
CA MET A 391 -1.64 9.78 7.34
C MET A 391 -1.34 10.86 8.37
N LEU A 392 -1.49 10.53 9.66
CA LEU A 392 -1.11 11.43 10.74
C LEU A 392 0.38 11.77 10.67
N PRO A 393 0.74 13.06 10.58
CA PRO A 393 2.13 13.47 10.36
C PRO A 393 2.98 13.43 11.64
N GLN A 394 2.38 13.61 12.85
CA GLN A 394 3.12 13.86 14.07
C GLN A 394 2.64 12.98 15.23
N ALA A 395 3.59 12.61 16.09
CA ALA A 395 3.33 11.84 17.31
C ALA A 395 2.34 12.50 18.28
N SER A 396 2.19 13.83 18.25
CA SER A 396 1.20 14.55 19.06
C SER A 396 -0.25 14.36 18.62
N GLU A 397 -0.48 13.82 17.41
CA GLU A 397 -1.80 13.62 16.82
C GLU A 397 -2.35 12.22 17.03
N VAL A 398 -1.49 11.26 17.44
CA VAL A 398 -1.96 9.89 17.73
C VAL A 398 -2.80 9.84 19.01
N PRO A 399 -3.69 8.84 19.14
CA PRO A 399 -4.50 8.70 20.35
C PRO A 399 -3.65 8.38 21.57
N LEU A 400 -3.94 9.08 22.67
CA LEU A 400 -3.39 8.80 24.01
C LEU A 400 -4.39 8.08 24.92
N THR A 401 -5.68 8.18 24.63
CA THR A 401 -6.74 7.51 25.39
C THR A 401 -7.74 6.84 24.43
N GLY A 402 -8.59 5.98 24.95
CA GLY A 402 -9.58 5.24 24.14
C GLY A 402 -9.00 4.05 23.38
N ILE A 403 -7.76 3.66 23.68
CA ILE A 403 -7.09 2.46 23.17
C ILE A 403 -6.61 1.57 24.33
N PRO A 404 -6.53 0.25 24.16
CA PRO A 404 -5.96 -0.63 25.17
C PRO A 404 -4.48 -0.33 25.42
N SER A 405 -4.00 -0.67 26.63
CA SER A 405 -2.60 -0.47 27.00
C SER A 405 -1.63 -1.27 26.12
N GLY A 406 -0.53 -0.64 25.73
CA GLY A 406 0.55 -1.28 24.98
C GLY A 406 0.42 -1.22 23.46
N TYR A 407 -0.62 -0.58 22.93
CA TYR A 407 -0.71 -0.21 21.53
C TYR A 407 -0.05 1.15 21.29
N THR A 408 0.67 1.26 20.19
CA THR A 408 1.34 2.50 19.75
C THR A 408 1.17 2.65 18.24
N PHE A 409 1.16 3.89 17.76
CA PHE A 409 1.03 4.19 16.34
C PHE A 409 2.29 4.87 15.82
N VAL A 410 2.61 4.56 14.56
CA VAL A 410 3.72 5.18 13.82
C VAL A 410 3.17 6.39 13.08
N THR A 411 3.93 7.47 13.06
CA THR A 411 3.61 8.71 12.35
C THR A 411 4.70 9.03 11.32
N LEU A 412 4.43 9.99 10.45
CA LEU A 412 5.36 10.31 9.35
C LEU A 412 6.67 10.92 9.84
N ASP A 413 6.70 11.48 11.06
CA ASP A 413 7.90 12.02 11.72
C ASP A 413 8.75 10.94 12.46
N ALA A 414 8.33 9.67 12.43
CA ALA A 414 9.02 8.60 13.16
C ALA A 414 10.49 8.40 12.76
N ASP A 415 10.84 8.76 11.52
CA ASP A 415 12.22 8.68 11.00
C ASP A 415 12.99 10.03 11.17
N GLY A 416 12.47 10.96 11.97
CA GLY A 416 13.12 12.23 12.30
C GLY A 416 12.92 13.37 11.28
N CYS A 417 12.01 13.20 10.31
CA CYS A 417 11.67 14.24 9.33
C CYS A 417 10.26 14.79 9.57
N PRO A 418 10.06 16.11 9.60
CA PRO A 418 8.76 16.74 9.82
C PRO A 418 7.92 16.71 8.52
N LEU A 419 7.48 15.53 8.09
CA LEU A 419 6.78 15.35 6.82
C LEU A 419 5.30 15.76 6.92
N PRO A 420 4.71 16.42 5.91
CA PRO A 420 3.28 16.69 5.87
C PRO A 420 2.47 15.41 5.61
N SER A 421 1.18 15.41 5.95
CA SER A 421 0.31 14.22 5.83
C SER A 421 0.23 13.64 4.43
N ASP A 422 0.40 14.47 3.38
CA ASP A 422 0.34 14.14 1.96
C ASP A 422 1.70 13.85 1.31
N TRP A 423 2.75 13.72 2.12
CA TRP A 423 4.12 13.53 1.63
C TRP A 423 4.23 12.34 0.66
N TYR A 424 3.66 11.20 1.04
CA TYR A 424 3.76 9.99 0.21
C TYR A 424 2.88 10.04 -1.04
N LEU A 425 1.78 10.81 -1.04
CA LEU A 425 1.03 11.11 -2.27
C LEU A 425 1.88 11.95 -3.24
N SER A 426 2.55 12.97 -2.72
CA SER A 426 3.47 13.81 -3.51
C SER A 426 4.61 12.98 -4.10
N LEU A 427 5.20 12.09 -3.30
CA LEU A 427 6.29 11.23 -3.73
C LEU A 427 5.84 10.18 -4.75
N ALA A 428 4.64 9.60 -4.57
CA ALA A 428 4.01 8.69 -5.54
C ALA A 428 3.71 9.39 -6.87
N GLY A 429 3.27 10.64 -6.84
CA GLY A 429 3.07 11.46 -8.04
C GLY A 429 4.38 11.72 -8.79
N ALA A 430 5.47 12.01 -8.07
CA ALA A 430 6.78 12.13 -8.68
C ALA A 430 7.26 10.80 -9.30
N ALA A 431 7.00 9.67 -8.62
CA ALA A 431 7.31 8.34 -9.13
C ALA A 431 6.49 8.02 -10.39
N THR A 432 5.19 8.32 -10.40
CA THR A 432 4.33 8.17 -11.57
C THR A 432 4.85 9.00 -12.76
N THR A 433 5.26 10.24 -12.51
CA THR A 433 5.87 11.10 -13.54
C THR A 433 7.15 10.49 -14.11
N ALA A 434 8.01 9.91 -13.27
CA ALA A 434 9.21 9.21 -13.71
C ALA A 434 8.87 8.02 -14.61
N VAL A 435 7.91 7.17 -14.19
CA VAL A 435 7.46 5.99 -14.97
C VAL A 435 6.87 6.42 -16.32
N HIS A 436 6.03 7.46 -16.36
CA HIS A 436 5.48 8.03 -17.60
C HIS A 436 6.58 8.51 -18.56
N SER A 437 7.66 9.08 -18.02
CA SER A 437 8.76 9.58 -18.86
C SER A 437 9.56 8.46 -19.52
N GLY A 438 9.54 7.24 -18.96
CA GLY A 438 10.39 6.12 -19.38
C GLY A 438 11.89 6.36 -19.12
N ILE A 439 12.26 7.41 -18.39
CA ILE A 439 13.64 7.78 -18.10
C ILE A 439 13.93 7.47 -16.63
N GLN A 440 14.99 6.70 -16.37
CA GLN A 440 15.42 6.44 -14.99
C GLN A 440 15.65 7.78 -14.25
N PRO A 441 15.02 7.99 -13.09
CA PRO A 441 15.16 9.24 -12.34
C PRO A 441 16.54 9.35 -11.68
N SER A 442 16.83 10.50 -11.04
CA SER A 442 17.97 10.62 -10.11
C SER A 442 17.75 9.69 -8.90
N PRO A 443 18.83 9.11 -8.32
CA PRO A 443 18.73 8.33 -7.09
C PRO A 443 18.37 9.17 -5.86
N ASN A 444 18.50 10.51 -5.94
CA ASN A 444 18.13 11.43 -4.87
C ASN A 444 16.64 11.72 -4.88
N LEU A 445 16.06 11.93 -3.70
CA LEU A 445 14.65 12.36 -3.56
C LEU A 445 14.34 13.52 -4.50
N PRO A 446 13.22 13.46 -5.25
CA PRO A 446 12.83 14.51 -6.19
C PRO A 446 12.18 15.71 -5.49
N LEU A 447 11.81 15.57 -4.22
CA LEU A 447 11.16 16.58 -3.41
C LEU A 447 12.08 16.97 -2.24
N PRO A 448 12.22 18.25 -1.91
CA PRO A 448 12.94 18.68 -0.72
C PRO A 448 12.16 18.23 0.52
N ILE A 449 12.86 17.68 1.51
CA ILE A 449 12.28 17.45 2.84
C ILE A 449 11.99 18.83 3.47
N PRO A 450 10.75 19.04 3.96
CA PRO A 450 10.32 20.34 4.53
C PRO A 450 11.18 20.85 5.68
#